data_364e1b0a1a6b9eb7cae02a6fe3e869ff
#
_entry.id   364e1b0a1a6b9eb7cae02a6fe3e869ff
#
_cell.length_a   1.000
_cell.length_b   1.000
_cell.length_c   1.000
_cell.angle_alpha   90.00
_cell.angle_beta   90.00
_cell.angle_gamma   90.00
#
_symmetry.space_group_name_H-M   'P 1'
#
loop_
_entity.id
_entity.type
_entity.pdbx_description
1 polymer ?
#
loop_
_entity_poly.entity_id
_entity_poly.type
_entity_poly.pdbx_seq_one_letter_code
_entity_poly.pdbx_strand_id
1 'polypeptide(L)'
;MRTIAFCILSASLLIASVAHGATLQVSSNLQAAIDAASPGDTLLVAMGVYDKITIQKSLNLVGNGAVIRAGNRDACVNIDADNVRISGFLVRDGFYGIKLNYVSGCIVANNTVIHCAQPGIALLFSDGNTITGNNASFNGIVGEGWYGIYLSNCNDNNITNNVAFGNGAYGINLFPSCSNNTIRGNVLQGNMYGLYMFTDCTKNLIEKNDMSRNTNSGLDLRINCTENLIINNTMENNVVAGLTLMEESGENTISGNVIRSNGRYGLQIQSRSDGNTIIHNNISDSQTGIFLESSNNKIYGNRIADNVIQADDRGINRWNAQYPKGGNLWSDYHGQDEMQGPGQEAPGKDGFGDEPYLISKTVKDQYPILGGQVKQIVILTKEMTPSEARVGDAVAIKAKLQSRHNLLQVSARAYQDGLEAQGYCRLVLSGDLYQGAFSTALLEPGRYDIVLSAKDARGYELQETLGEVKVTSRRGFASS
;
A
#
# COMPACT_ATOMS: atom_id res chain seq x y z
N MET A 1 -30.12 17.52 68.56
CA MET A 1 -28.74 17.81 68.14
C MET A 1 -28.04 16.51 67.79
N ARG A 2 -27.83 16.24 66.51
CA ARG A 2 -27.05 15.06 66.02
C ARG A 2 -25.84 15.63 65.30
N THR A 3 -24.68 15.41 65.89
CA THR A 3 -23.39 15.82 65.38
C THR A 3 -22.95 14.83 64.28
N ILE A 4 -22.77 15.30 63.02
CA ILE A 4 -22.22 14.52 61.92
C ILE A 4 -20.72 14.78 61.92
N ALA A 5 -19.95 13.74 62.21
CA ALA A 5 -18.49 13.76 62.05
C ALA A 5 -18.13 13.53 60.58
N PHE A 6 -17.43 14.48 59.94
CA PHE A 6 -16.83 14.34 58.63
C PHE A 6 -15.47 13.65 58.79
N CYS A 7 -15.34 12.42 58.27
CA CYS A 7 -14.05 11.78 58.08
C CYS A 7 -13.45 12.28 56.77
N ILE A 8 -12.38 13.06 56.84
CA ILE A 8 -11.56 13.43 55.68
C ILE A 8 -10.60 12.27 55.42
N LEU A 9 -10.85 11.50 54.35
CA LEU A 9 -9.92 10.51 53.84
C LEU A 9 -8.86 11.24 53.00
N SER A 10 -7.66 11.39 53.54
CA SER A 10 -6.49 11.87 52.76
C SER A 10 -6.00 10.75 51.83
N ALA A 11 -6.34 10.81 50.54
CA ALA A 11 -5.74 9.97 49.53
C ALA A 11 -4.31 10.49 49.27
N SER A 12 -3.33 9.78 49.79
CA SER A 12 -1.93 9.97 49.42
C SER A 12 -1.74 9.47 47.98
N LEU A 13 -1.59 10.42 47.06
CA LEU A 13 -1.20 10.14 45.67
C LEU A 13 0.27 9.65 45.68
N LEU A 14 0.48 8.34 45.59
CA LEU A 14 1.81 7.80 45.28
C LEU A 14 2.13 8.19 43.86
N ILE A 15 2.89 9.25 43.68
CA ILE A 15 3.57 9.54 42.41
C ILE A 15 4.68 8.47 42.29
N ALA A 16 4.42 7.40 41.58
CA ALA A 16 5.48 6.50 41.16
C ALA A 16 6.43 7.32 40.26
N SER A 17 7.58 7.70 40.79
CA SER A 17 8.68 8.22 40.02
C SER A 17 9.05 7.11 39.02
N VAL A 18 8.87 7.35 37.72
CA VAL A 18 9.45 6.51 36.69
C VAL A 18 10.96 6.62 36.88
N ALA A 19 11.56 5.62 37.52
CA ALA A 19 13.00 5.54 37.63
C ALA A 19 13.57 5.44 36.21
N HIS A 20 14.21 6.50 35.75
CA HIS A 20 15.03 6.43 34.53
C HIS A 20 16.21 5.52 34.87
N GLY A 21 16.39 4.45 34.08
CA GLY A 21 17.51 3.52 34.26
C GLY A 21 18.85 4.25 34.19
N ALA A 22 19.85 3.75 34.88
CA ALA A 22 21.20 4.30 34.87
C ALA A 22 21.86 4.12 33.47
N THR A 23 22.80 4.99 33.14
CA THR A 23 23.65 4.84 31.94
C THR A 23 25.03 4.37 32.38
N LEU A 24 25.41 3.17 31.94
CA LEU A 24 26.65 2.48 32.27
C LEU A 24 27.57 2.40 31.06
N GLN A 25 28.85 2.74 31.24
CA GLN A 25 29.88 2.56 30.21
C GLN A 25 30.45 1.13 30.30
N VAL A 26 30.51 0.44 29.14
CA VAL A 26 31.03 -0.93 29.06
C VAL A 26 32.18 -0.98 28.08
N SER A 27 33.37 -1.36 28.55
CA SER A 27 34.59 -1.48 27.73
C SER A 27 35.23 -2.87 27.78
N SER A 28 34.68 -3.81 28.56
CA SER A 28 35.16 -5.20 28.69
C SER A 28 33.96 -6.12 28.85
N ASN A 29 34.09 -7.28 29.34
CA ASN A 29 33.08 -8.32 29.55
C ASN A 29 31.60 -7.87 29.53
N LEU A 30 31.02 -7.83 28.31
CA LEU A 30 29.66 -7.31 28.07
C LEU A 30 28.60 -8.15 28.81
N GLN A 31 28.75 -9.48 28.87
CA GLN A 31 27.79 -10.33 29.57
C GLN A 31 27.77 -9.99 31.09
N ALA A 32 28.94 -9.86 31.71
CA ALA A 32 28.98 -9.48 33.12
C ALA A 32 28.33 -8.11 33.40
N ALA A 33 28.50 -7.16 32.49
CA ALA A 33 27.81 -5.86 32.60
C ALA A 33 26.28 -6.01 32.45
N ILE A 34 25.80 -6.83 31.53
CA ILE A 34 24.37 -7.18 31.38
C ILE A 34 23.83 -7.82 32.65
N ASP A 35 24.57 -8.76 33.24
CA ASP A 35 24.16 -9.48 34.45
C ASP A 35 24.06 -8.54 35.68
N ALA A 36 24.96 -7.57 35.78
CA ALA A 36 25.01 -6.60 36.88
C ALA A 36 23.99 -5.44 36.73
N ALA A 37 23.56 -5.14 35.49
CA ALA A 37 22.64 -4.03 35.23
C ALA A 37 21.24 -4.29 35.81
N SER A 38 20.53 -3.21 36.16
CA SER A 38 19.13 -3.25 36.57
C SER A 38 18.19 -3.11 35.37
N PRO A 39 16.96 -3.64 35.45
CA PRO A 39 15.97 -3.40 34.39
C PRO A 39 15.78 -1.91 34.10
N GLY A 40 15.78 -1.54 32.82
CA GLY A 40 15.67 -0.16 32.36
C GLY A 40 17.01 0.55 32.17
N ASP A 41 18.14 -0.02 32.59
CA ASP A 41 19.46 0.57 32.41
C ASP A 41 19.86 0.63 30.92
N THR A 42 20.70 1.64 30.60
CA THR A 42 21.35 1.81 29.30
C THR A 42 22.82 1.44 29.39
N LEU A 43 23.27 0.48 28.58
CA LEU A 43 24.66 0.09 28.45
C LEU A 43 25.25 0.72 27.19
N LEU A 44 26.18 1.65 27.34
CA LEU A 44 26.96 2.23 26.23
C LEU A 44 28.22 1.39 26.03
N VAL A 45 28.22 0.56 25.00
CA VAL A 45 29.26 -0.43 24.74
C VAL A 45 30.32 0.16 23.82
N ALA A 46 31.52 0.30 24.33
CA ALA A 46 32.66 0.85 23.61
C ALA A 46 33.11 -0.06 22.45
N MET A 47 33.87 0.51 21.53
CA MET A 47 34.53 -0.24 20.46
C MET A 47 35.34 -1.40 21.03
N GLY A 48 35.16 -2.58 20.46
CA GLY A 48 35.83 -3.80 20.89
C GLY A 48 35.16 -5.05 20.31
N VAL A 49 35.73 -6.20 20.57
CA VAL A 49 35.19 -7.50 20.19
C VAL A 49 34.71 -8.20 21.46
N TYR A 50 33.44 -8.55 21.45
CA TYR A 50 32.73 -9.19 22.56
C TYR A 50 32.27 -10.58 22.15
N ASP A 51 32.22 -11.47 23.11
CA ASP A 51 31.64 -12.81 22.94
C ASP A 51 30.11 -12.72 22.91
N LYS A 52 29.45 -13.86 22.59
CA LYS A 52 28.00 -14.00 22.63
C LYS A 52 27.39 -13.49 23.95
N ILE A 53 26.19 -12.94 23.85
CA ILE A 53 25.43 -12.42 25.00
C ILE A 53 24.02 -12.98 25.04
N THR A 54 23.49 -13.06 26.25
CA THR A 54 22.07 -13.34 26.53
C THR A 54 21.49 -12.22 27.38
N ILE A 55 20.35 -11.68 26.97
CA ILE A 55 19.66 -10.57 27.63
C ILE A 55 18.37 -11.08 28.23
N GLN A 56 18.31 -11.19 29.56
CA GLN A 56 17.17 -11.76 30.31
C GLN A 56 16.42 -10.73 31.14
N LYS A 57 16.63 -9.45 30.87
CA LYS A 57 15.91 -8.33 31.51
C LYS A 57 15.80 -7.15 30.54
N SER A 58 14.80 -6.32 30.72
CA SER A 58 14.59 -5.12 29.90
C SER A 58 15.80 -4.17 30.02
N LEU A 59 16.59 -4.04 28.96
CA LEU A 59 17.79 -3.21 28.90
C LEU A 59 17.85 -2.47 27.57
N ASN A 60 18.58 -1.35 27.57
CA ASN A 60 18.93 -0.63 26.36
C ASN A 60 20.43 -0.77 26.07
N LEU A 61 20.81 -1.48 25.01
CA LEU A 61 22.21 -1.68 24.59
C LEU A 61 22.50 -0.81 23.38
N VAL A 62 23.51 0.05 23.49
CA VAL A 62 23.97 0.93 22.40
C VAL A 62 25.43 0.62 22.11
N GLY A 63 25.69 0.07 20.94
CA GLY A 63 27.04 -0.22 20.45
C GLY A 63 27.64 1.02 19.77
N ASN A 64 28.90 1.29 20.05
CA ASN A 64 29.67 2.31 19.37
C ASN A 64 30.91 1.62 18.71
N GLY A 65 30.69 1.00 17.54
CA GLY A 65 31.72 0.18 16.88
C GLY A 65 31.99 -1.16 17.58
N ALA A 66 31.12 -1.60 18.48
CA ALA A 66 31.22 -2.87 19.17
C ALA A 66 30.87 -4.02 18.23
N VAL A 67 31.66 -5.10 18.26
CA VAL A 67 31.49 -6.32 17.49
C VAL A 67 31.08 -7.45 18.42
N ILE A 68 29.99 -8.18 18.13
CA ILE A 68 29.58 -9.38 18.86
C ILE A 68 29.71 -10.60 17.94
N ARG A 69 30.36 -11.68 18.40
CA ARG A 69 30.54 -12.93 17.64
C ARG A 69 30.39 -14.18 18.51
N ALA A 70 30.03 -15.32 17.89
CA ALA A 70 29.75 -16.58 18.63
C ALA A 70 30.41 -17.82 18.02
N GLY A 71 31.28 -17.72 17.02
CA GLY A 71 31.99 -18.83 16.43
C GLY A 71 31.13 -19.90 15.75
N ASN A 72 30.01 -19.50 15.12
CA ASN A 72 29.09 -20.33 14.29
C ASN A 72 28.38 -21.53 15.00
N ARG A 73 28.35 -21.57 16.32
CA ARG A 73 27.68 -22.65 17.08
C ARG A 73 26.49 -22.16 17.89
N ASP A 74 26.47 -20.89 18.26
CA ASP A 74 25.45 -20.26 19.09
C ASP A 74 24.94 -18.96 18.45
N ALA A 75 23.85 -18.40 18.96
CA ALA A 75 23.47 -17.05 18.62
C ALA A 75 24.47 -16.04 19.18
N CYS A 76 24.81 -15.01 18.41
CA CYS A 76 25.62 -13.91 18.94
C CYS A 76 24.88 -13.16 20.03
N VAL A 77 23.59 -12.90 19.80
CA VAL A 77 22.72 -12.19 20.75
C VAL A 77 21.44 -13.00 20.94
N ASN A 78 21.18 -13.48 22.16
CA ASN A 78 19.87 -13.99 22.55
C ASN A 78 19.11 -12.91 23.35
N ILE A 79 17.88 -12.64 22.97
CA ILE A 79 16.95 -11.74 23.67
C ILE A 79 15.82 -12.62 24.19
N ASP A 80 15.84 -12.85 25.50
CA ASP A 80 14.91 -13.69 26.27
C ASP A 80 14.15 -12.84 27.32
N ALA A 81 13.97 -11.54 27.05
CA ALA A 81 13.18 -10.63 27.89
C ALA A 81 12.47 -9.59 27.02
N ASP A 82 11.32 -9.15 27.51
CA ASP A 82 10.52 -8.09 26.85
C ASP A 82 11.18 -6.71 26.98
N ASN A 83 10.78 -5.82 26.06
CA ASN A 83 11.15 -4.41 26.07
C ASN A 83 12.68 -4.17 26.02
N VAL A 84 13.43 -5.07 25.41
CA VAL A 84 14.87 -4.92 25.16
C VAL A 84 15.07 -4.02 23.93
N ARG A 85 16.03 -3.10 24.01
CA ARG A 85 16.48 -2.32 22.88
C ARG A 85 17.95 -2.60 22.59
N ILE A 86 18.29 -2.90 21.33
CA ILE A 86 19.67 -3.13 20.89
C ILE A 86 19.95 -2.37 19.59
N SER A 87 21.03 -1.58 19.56
CA SER A 87 21.34 -0.77 18.41
C SER A 87 22.83 -0.50 18.22
N GLY A 88 23.28 -0.28 16.96
CA GLY A 88 24.62 0.19 16.62
C GLY A 88 25.73 -0.86 16.70
N PHE A 89 25.41 -2.15 16.74
CA PHE A 89 26.38 -3.24 16.79
C PHE A 89 26.69 -3.81 15.39
N LEU A 90 27.92 -4.29 15.24
CA LEU A 90 28.27 -5.27 14.23
C LEU A 90 28.17 -6.66 14.84
N VAL A 91 27.21 -7.47 14.37
CA VAL A 91 26.96 -8.82 14.83
C VAL A 91 27.36 -9.79 13.71
N ARG A 92 28.26 -10.76 13.99
CA ARG A 92 28.76 -11.62 12.94
C ARG A 92 29.27 -12.98 13.45
N ASP A 93 29.41 -13.92 12.52
CA ASP A 93 30.02 -15.22 12.77
C ASP A 93 29.33 -16.03 13.88
N GLY A 94 28.00 -15.91 13.99
CA GLY A 94 27.16 -16.72 14.87
C GLY A 94 26.37 -17.79 14.11
N PHE A 95 25.78 -18.73 14.85
CA PHE A 95 24.75 -19.61 14.26
C PHE A 95 23.53 -18.76 13.88
N TYR A 96 22.94 -18.01 14.82
CA TYR A 96 22.07 -16.87 14.58
C TYR A 96 22.83 -15.56 14.87
N GLY A 97 22.46 -14.49 14.17
CA GLY A 97 22.98 -13.18 14.54
C GLY A 97 22.29 -12.66 15.81
N ILE A 98 21.08 -12.14 15.68
CA ILE A 98 20.24 -11.68 16.79
C ILE A 98 18.97 -12.53 16.82
N LYS A 99 18.71 -13.18 17.96
CA LYS A 99 17.56 -14.05 18.16
C LYS A 99 16.65 -13.53 19.26
N LEU A 100 15.38 -13.29 18.93
CA LEU A 100 14.29 -12.97 19.85
C LEU A 100 13.48 -14.26 20.05
N ASN A 101 13.20 -14.62 21.30
CA ASN A 101 12.53 -15.88 21.59
C ASN A 101 11.51 -15.71 22.72
N TYR A 102 10.21 -15.85 22.38
CA TYR A 102 9.07 -15.62 23.28
C TYR A 102 9.07 -14.24 23.95
N VAL A 103 9.32 -13.17 23.18
CA VAL A 103 9.43 -11.80 23.72
C VAL A 103 8.60 -10.81 22.92
N SER A 104 8.24 -9.70 23.58
CA SER A 104 7.45 -8.60 23.03
C SER A 104 8.03 -7.22 23.33
N GLY A 105 7.62 -6.22 22.54
CA GLY A 105 8.01 -4.83 22.76
C GLY A 105 9.50 -4.53 22.55
N CYS A 106 10.26 -5.46 21.99
CA CYS A 106 11.68 -5.29 21.73
C CYS A 106 11.94 -4.42 20.49
N ILE A 107 13.06 -3.71 20.49
CA ILE A 107 13.51 -2.89 19.36
C ILE A 107 14.93 -3.28 18.97
N VAL A 108 15.08 -3.85 17.78
CA VAL A 108 16.38 -4.14 17.14
C VAL A 108 16.58 -3.12 16.03
N ALA A 109 17.51 -2.17 16.21
CA ALA A 109 17.61 -1.03 15.31
C ALA A 109 19.05 -0.71 14.90
N ASN A 110 19.26 -0.37 13.63
CA ASN A 110 20.54 0.14 13.12
C ASN A 110 21.74 -0.77 13.43
N ASN A 111 21.55 -2.09 13.44
CA ASN A 111 22.63 -3.04 13.56
C ASN A 111 23.08 -3.56 12.18
N THR A 112 24.33 -3.95 12.06
CA THR A 112 24.84 -4.71 10.93
C THR A 112 25.01 -6.17 11.35
N VAL A 113 24.25 -7.07 10.73
CA VAL A 113 24.20 -8.50 11.08
C VAL A 113 24.58 -9.31 9.85
N ILE A 114 25.78 -9.85 9.82
CA ILE A 114 26.36 -10.48 8.63
C ILE A 114 27.09 -11.77 8.93
N HIS A 115 27.23 -12.62 7.91
CA HIS A 115 28.02 -13.86 7.95
C HIS A 115 27.60 -14.83 9.07
N CYS A 116 26.32 -14.83 9.43
CA CYS A 116 25.78 -15.84 10.33
C CYS A 116 25.41 -17.11 9.54
N ALA A 117 25.55 -18.27 10.17
CA ALA A 117 25.27 -19.56 9.51
C ALA A 117 23.78 -19.80 9.26
N GLN A 118 22.94 -19.24 10.11
CA GLN A 118 21.48 -19.23 10.08
C GLN A 118 20.95 -17.78 9.91
N PRO A 119 19.67 -17.46 10.18
CA PRO A 119 19.17 -16.11 10.03
C PRO A 119 20.05 -15.05 10.69
N GLY A 120 20.23 -13.92 9.97
CA GLY A 120 20.84 -12.74 10.58
C GLY A 120 20.02 -12.27 11.78
N ILE A 121 18.71 -12.06 11.61
CA ILE A 121 17.79 -11.70 12.69
C ILE A 121 16.62 -12.70 12.69
N ALA A 122 16.36 -13.34 13.83
CA ALA A 122 15.27 -14.30 13.98
C ALA A 122 14.31 -13.90 15.10
N LEU A 123 13.01 -13.95 14.80
CA LEU A 123 11.91 -13.81 15.76
C LEU A 123 11.20 -15.17 15.84
N LEU A 124 11.11 -15.74 17.03
CA LEU A 124 10.44 -17.01 17.29
C LEU A 124 9.39 -16.80 18.37
N PHE A 125 8.11 -17.05 18.07
CA PHE A 125 7.00 -16.86 19.02
C PHE A 125 7.05 -15.48 19.71
N SER A 126 7.36 -14.44 18.91
CA SER A 126 7.67 -13.09 19.45
C SER A 126 6.83 -12.06 18.72
N ASP A 127 5.92 -11.42 19.46
CA ASP A 127 4.91 -10.51 18.93
C ASP A 127 5.18 -9.04 19.29
N GLY A 128 4.69 -8.10 18.49
CA GLY A 128 4.73 -6.67 18.80
C GLY A 128 6.13 -6.06 18.85
N ASN A 129 7.12 -6.64 18.15
CA ASN A 129 8.49 -6.15 18.13
C ASN A 129 8.76 -5.22 16.94
N THR A 130 9.80 -4.41 17.02
CA THR A 130 10.25 -3.51 15.96
C THR A 130 11.67 -3.86 15.52
N ILE A 131 11.82 -4.23 14.25
CA ILE A 131 13.11 -4.52 13.60
C ILE A 131 13.29 -3.44 12.53
N THR A 132 14.17 -2.47 12.75
CA THR A 132 14.23 -1.30 11.87
C THR A 132 15.64 -0.81 11.56
N GLY A 133 15.88 -0.41 10.31
CA GLY A 133 17.14 0.18 9.88
C GLY A 133 18.36 -0.77 9.96
N ASN A 134 18.14 -2.08 10.07
CA ASN A 134 19.24 -3.04 10.17
C ASN A 134 19.74 -3.44 8.77
N ASN A 135 21.02 -3.77 8.69
CA ASN A 135 21.61 -4.46 7.56
C ASN A 135 21.78 -5.95 7.93
N ALA A 136 20.86 -6.81 7.47
CA ALA A 136 20.88 -8.26 7.68
C ALA A 136 21.28 -8.99 6.38
N SER A 137 22.51 -8.77 5.91
CA SER A 137 22.99 -9.24 4.61
C SER A 137 24.05 -10.34 4.72
N PHE A 138 24.21 -11.12 3.64
CA PHE A 138 25.22 -12.17 3.54
C PHE A 138 25.13 -13.23 4.66
N ASN A 139 23.94 -13.57 5.12
CA ASN A 139 23.68 -14.62 6.09
C ASN A 139 23.22 -15.91 5.40
N GLY A 140 23.39 -17.04 6.06
CA GLY A 140 22.95 -18.34 5.57
C GLY A 140 23.68 -18.89 4.35
N ILE A 141 24.87 -18.42 4.05
CA ILE A 141 25.64 -18.83 2.86
C ILE A 141 26.23 -20.24 3.05
N VAL A 142 26.46 -20.64 4.31
CA VAL A 142 27.02 -21.95 4.67
C VAL A 142 26.04 -22.67 5.58
N GLY A 143 25.33 -23.67 5.05
CA GLY A 143 24.37 -24.48 5.81
C GLY A 143 22.93 -24.41 5.26
N GLU A 144 21.96 -24.89 6.02
CA GLU A 144 20.55 -24.97 5.62
C GLU A 144 19.67 -23.80 6.09
N GLY A 145 20.23 -22.72 6.60
CA GLY A 145 19.49 -21.57 7.14
C GLY A 145 19.74 -20.29 6.35
N TRP A 146 18.83 -19.92 5.50
CA TRP A 146 19.08 -19.08 4.33
C TRP A 146 18.46 -17.68 4.40
N TYR A 147 18.30 -17.09 5.59
CA TYR A 147 17.47 -15.91 5.80
C TYR A 147 18.25 -14.67 6.26
N GLY A 148 17.92 -13.51 5.69
CA GLY A 148 18.31 -12.23 6.28
C GLY A 148 17.55 -12.00 7.58
N ILE A 149 16.21 -11.96 7.50
CA ILE A 149 15.30 -11.82 8.64
C ILE A 149 14.26 -12.94 8.58
N TYR A 150 14.03 -13.60 9.71
CA TYR A 150 13.13 -14.74 9.83
C TYR A 150 12.11 -14.54 10.96
N LEU A 151 10.84 -14.79 10.66
CA LEU A 151 9.74 -14.77 11.61
C LEU A 151 9.06 -16.14 11.63
N SER A 152 8.83 -16.69 12.83
CA SER A 152 8.10 -17.94 13.02
C SER A 152 7.10 -17.83 14.15
N ASN A 153 5.81 -18.03 13.84
CA ASN A 153 4.70 -17.84 14.79
C ASN A 153 4.76 -16.45 15.44
N CYS A 154 4.83 -15.41 14.62
CA CYS A 154 5.07 -14.02 15.05
C CYS A 154 4.02 -13.09 14.48
N ASN A 155 3.37 -12.30 15.35
CA ASN A 155 2.29 -11.40 14.99
C ASN A 155 2.59 -9.96 15.40
N ASP A 156 1.93 -9.02 14.74
CA ASP A 156 1.94 -7.60 15.09
C ASP A 156 3.33 -6.95 15.12
N ASN A 157 4.33 -7.52 14.39
CA ASN A 157 5.68 -6.98 14.34
C ASN A 157 5.83 -5.94 13.24
N ASN A 158 6.74 -4.97 13.46
CA ASN A 158 7.12 -3.94 12.51
C ASN A 158 8.53 -4.21 11.96
N ILE A 159 8.63 -4.63 10.70
CA ILE A 159 9.89 -4.92 10.00
C ILE A 159 10.11 -3.82 8.97
N THR A 160 10.85 -2.78 9.31
CA THR A 160 10.86 -1.55 8.51
C THR A 160 12.26 -1.05 8.17
N ASN A 161 12.43 -0.55 6.94
CA ASN A 161 13.65 0.11 6.48
C ASN A 161 14.94 -0.74 6.66
N ASN A 162 14.84 -2.07 6.62
CA ASN A 162 15.98 -2.95 6.70
C ASN A 162 16.54 -3.24 5.30
N VAL A 163 17.81 -3.55 5.25
CA VAL A 163 18.49 -4.10 4.07
C VAL A 163 18.76 -5.58 4.32
N ALA A 164 18.27 -6.44 3.44
CA ALA A 164 18.57 -7.87 3.45
C ALA A 164 19.05 -8.28 2.05
N PHE A 165 20.35 -8.17 1.83
CA PHE A 165 20.99 -8.38 0.53
C PHE A 165 21.87 -9.64 0.53
N GLY A 166 21.82 -10.41 -0.57
CA GLY A 166 22.75 -11.50 -0.81
C GLY A 166 22.72 -12.62 0.23
N ASN A 167 21.56 -12.87 0.86
CA ASN A 167 21.41 -14.01 1.76
C ASN A 167 21.21 -15.31 0.97
N GLY A 168 21.44 -16.46 1.59
CA GLY A 168 21.44 -17.77 0.92
C GLY A 168 20.16 -18.10 0.16
N ALA A 169 18.97 -17.75 0.70
CA ALA A 169 17.71 -17.91 -0.02
C ALA A 169 16.75 -16.74 0.12
N TYR A 170 16.45 -16.26 1.30
CA TYR A 170 15.38 -15.27 1.52
C TYR A 170 15.90 -13.98 2.13
N GLY A 171 15.46 -12.82 1.58
CA GLY A 171 15.69 -11.54 2.22
C GLY A 171 14.94 -11.48 3.55
N ILE A 172 13.61 -11.61 3.49
CA ILE A 172 12.74 -11.81 4.66
C ILE A 172 11.92 -13.08 4.44
N ASN A 173 11.74 -13.88 5.50
CA ASN A 173 10.87 -15.04 5.48
C ASN A 173 9.89 -15.05 6.67
N LEU A 174 8.61 -15.28 6.38
CA LEU A 174 7.54 -15.53 7.36
C LEU A 174 7.14 -17.01 7.25
N PHE A 175 7.33 -17.79 8.32
CA PHE A 175 6.98 -19.22 8.34
C PHE A 175 7.02 -19.83 9.74
N PRO A 176 5.99 -20.54 10.16
CA PRO A 176 4.60 -20.45 9.74
C PRO A 176 3.82 -19.44 10.57
N SER A 177 2.52 -19.29 10.29
CA SER A 177 1.53 -18.62 11.16
C SER A 177 1.96 -17.22 11.62
N CYS A 178 2.34 -16.36 10.65
CA CYS A 178 2.73 -14.98 10.90
C CYS A 178 1.65 -14.03 10.39
N SER A 179 0.98 -13.31 11.29
CA SER A 179 -0.17 -12.46 10.93
C SER A 179 -0.06 -11.04 11.44
N ASN A 180 -0.75 -10.11 10.80
CA ASN A 180 -0.80 -8.68 11.15
C ASN A 180 0.57 -7.99 11.19
N ASN A 181 1.61 -8.54 10.58
CA ASN A 181 2.92 -7.88 10.56
C ASN A 181 2.95 -6.77 9.51
N THR A 182 3.69 -5.72 9.79
CA THR A 182 3.98 -4.63 8.84
C THR A 182 5.40 -4.79 8.30
N ILE A 183 5.53 -5.05 7.00
CA ILE A 183 6.81 -5.17 6.29
C ILE A 183 6.89 -3.99 5.32
N ARG A 184 7.65 -2.94 5.68
CA ARG A 184 7.62 -1.68 4.96
C ARG A 184 9.00 -1.10 4.70
N GLY A 185 9.21 -0.60 3.46
CA GLY A 185 10.39 0.17 3.10
C GLY A 185 11.70 -0.63 3.13
N ASN A 186 11.63 -1.96 3.09
CA ASN A 186 12.83 -2.80 3.11
C ASN A 186 13.43 -2.95 1.72
N VAL A 187 14.75 -3.12 1.64
CA VAL A 187 15.49 -3.45 0.42
C VAL A 187 15.89 -4.92 0.47
N LEU A 188 15.28 -5.75 -0.38
CA LEU A 188 15.36 -7.22 -0.37
C LEU A 188 15.86 -7.71 -1.72
N GLN A 189 17.14 -7.53 -2.00
CA GLN A 189 17.76 -7.77 -3.31
C GLN A 189 18.86 -8.82 -3.26
N GLY A 190 19.14 -9.43 -4.43
CA GLY A 190 20.25 -10.36 -4.56
C GLY A 190 20.08 -11.68 -3.78
N ASN A 191 18.86 -11.99 -3.33
CA ASN A 191 18.52 -13.25 -2.68
C ASN A 191 17.92 -14.24 -3.72
N MET A 192 17.52 -15.43 -3.32
CA MET A 192 16.69 -16.27 -4.17
C MET A 192 15.27 -15.69 -4.24
N TYR A 193 14.68 -15.33 -3.11
CA TYR A 193 13.42 -14.59 -2.99
C TYR A 193 13.63 -13.34 -2.16
N GLY A 194 13.03 -12.23 -2.59
CA GLY A 194 13.06 -11.00 -1.79
C GLY A 194 12.31 -11.17 -0.47
N LEU A 195 11.02 -11.45 -0.55
CA LEU A 195 10.14 -11.82 0.57
C LEU A 195 9.46 -13.15 0.26
N TYR A 196 9.49 -14.07 1.22
CA TYR A 196 8.82 -15.36 1.12
C TYR A 196 7.88 -15.58 2.30
N MET A 197 6.62 -15.89 2.01
CA MET A 197 5.59 -16.17 3.01
C MET A 197 5.09 -17.59 2.79
N PHE A 198 5.12 -18.40 3.84
CA PHE A 198 4.80 -19.80 3.71
C PHE A 198 3.99 -20.31 4.91
N THR A 199 2.85 -20.93 4.63
CA THR A 199 1.91 -21.53 5.57
C THR A 199 1.25 -20.55 6.54
N ASP A 200 -0.02 -20.26 6.30
CA ASP A 200 -0.93 -19.51 7.18
C ASP A 200 -0.43 -18.11 7.57
N CYS A 201 0.26 -17.42 6.66
CA CYS A 201 0.69 -16.05 6.89
C CYS A 201 -0.39 -15.07 6.36
N THR A 202 -1.16 -14.46 7.27
CA THR A 202 -2.37 -13.72 6.91
C THR A 202 -2.39 -12.29 7.41
N LYS A 203 -3.15 -11.42 6.73
CA LYS A 203 -3.41 -10.02 7.15
C LYS A 203 -2.16 -9.17 7.33
N ASN A 204 -1.07 -9.52 6.65
CA ASN A 204 0.16 -8.75 6.70
C ASN A 204 0.09 -7.57 5.73
N LEU A 205 0.68 -6.43 6.12
CA LEU A 205 0.89 -5.27 5.27
C LEU A 205 2.30 -5.31 4.67
N ILE A 206 2.39 -5.47 3.34
CA ILE A 206 3.64 -5.45 2.59
C ILE A 206 3.65 -4.19 1.73
N GLU A 207 4.38 -3.15 2.18
CA GLU A 207 4.28 -1.83 1.58
C GLU A 207 5.65 -1.19 1.29
N LYS A 208 5.79 -0.62 0.09
CA LYS A 208 6.98 0.19 -0.31
C LYS A 208 8.31 -0.55 -0.17
N ASN A 209 8.32 -1.86 -0.33
CA ASN A 209 9.56 -2.64 -0.35
C ASN A 209 10.14 -2.69 -1.77
N ASP A 210 11.44 -2.74 -1.85
CA ASP A 210 12.17 -3.06 -3.08
C ASP A 210 12.61 -4.53 -3.04
N MET A 211 11.90 -5.35 -3.81
CA MET A 211 12.10 -6.80 -3.91
C MET A 211 12.62 -7.16 -5.32
N SER A 212 13.60 -6.43 -5.78
CA SER A 212 14.14 -6.55 -7.14
C SER A 212 15.42 -7.37 -7.19
N ARG A 213 15.79 -7.83 -8.41
CA ARG A 213 17.08 -8.50 -8.69
C ARG A 213 17.31 -9.77 -7.88
N ASN A 214 16.26 -10.53 -7.60
CA ASN A 214 16.37 -11.82 -6.94
C ASN A 214 16.46 -12.94 -7.99
N THR A 215 17.12 -14.06 -7.62
CA THR A 215 17.39 -15.14 -8.57
C THR A 215 16.19 -16.06 -8.82
N ASN A 216 15.08 -15.84 -8.12
CA ASN A 216 13.78 -16.46 -8.40
C ASN A 216 12.71 -15.36 -8.46
N SER A 217 11.98 -15.10 -7.39
CA SER A 217 10.87 -14.14 -7.37
C SER A 217 11.11 -13.00 -6.39
N GLY A 218 10.49 -11.83 -6.67
CA GLY A 218 10.50 -10.72 -5.74
C GLY A 218 9.73 -11.05 -4.48
N LEU A 219 8.45 -11.46 -4.63
CA LEU A 219 7.56 -11.88 -3.55
C LEU A 219 6.91 -13.22 -3.91
N ASP A 220 6.86 -14.13 -2.95
CA ASP A 220 6.22 -15.44 -3.14
C ASP A 220 5.38 -15.80 -1.89
N LEU A 221 4.08 -16.08 -2.12
CA LEU A 221 3.11 -16.49 -1.09
C LEU A 221 2.65 -17.92 -1.39
N ARG A 222 2.76 -18.83 -0.40
CA ARG A 222 2.34 -20.22 -0.55
C ARG A 222 1.64 -20.76 0.68
N ILE A 223 0.75 -21.68 0.46
CA ILE A 223 -0.05 -22.42 1.45
C ILE A 223 -0.82 -21.48 2.36
N ASN A 224 -2.03 -21.16 1.91
CA ASN A 224 -3.02 -20.41 2.70
C ASN A 224 -2.52 -19.04 3.23
N CYS A 225 -1.69 -18.33 2.45
CA CYS A 225 -1.29 -16.96 2.76
C CYS A 225 -2.36 -15.99 2.23
N THR A 226 -3.33 -15.63 3.06
CA THR A 226 -4.55 -14.94 2.65
C THR A 226 -4.73 -13.57 3.30
N GLU A 227 -5.63 -12.75 2.75
CA GLU A 227 -6.01 -11.43 3.27
C GLU A 227 -4.81 -10.45 3.44
N ASN A 228 -3.69 -10.68 2.75
CA ASN A 228 -2.55 -9.78 2.82
C ASN A 228 -2.75 -8.57 1.91
N LEU A 229 -2.21 -7.42 2.33
CA LEU A 229 -2.25 -6.17 1.58
C LEU A 229 -0.86 -5.86 1.01
N ILE A 230 -0.70 -6.04 -0.31
CA ILE A 230 0.57 -5.90 -1.05
C ILE A 230 0.50 -4.62 -1.87
N ILE A 231 1.07 -3.53 -1.37
CA ILE A 231 0.84 -2.21 -1.95
C ILE A 231 2.13 -1.41 -2.18
N ASN A 232 2.18 -0.73 -3.34
CA ASN A 232 3.25 0.22 -3.65
C ASN A 232 4.67 -0.38 -3.58
N ASN A 233 4.83 -1.69 -3.82
CA ASN A 233 6.14 -2.33 -3.85
C ASN A 233 6.75 -2.27 -5.26
N THR A 234 8.07 -2.39 -5.32
CA THR A 234 8.84 -2.53 -6.55
C THR A 234 9.38 -3.95 -6.66
N MET A 235 9.09 -4.63 -7.76
CA MET A 235 9.49 -6.02 -8.05
C MET A 235 10.02 -6.09 -9.48
N GLU A 236 11.29 -5.78 -9.66
CA GLU A 236 11.90 -5.63 -10.98
C GLU A 236 13.11 -6.54 -11.16
N ASN A 237 13.32 -6.98 -12.41
CA ASN A 237 14.51 -7.73 -12.79
C ASN A 237 14.72 -9.04 -11.97
N ASN A 238 13.64 -9.67 -11.50
CA ASN A 238 13.73 -10.99 -10.90
C ASN A 238 13.77 -12.06 -12.00
N VAL A 239 14.52 -13.16 -11.76
CA VAL A 239 14.78 -14.13 -12.82
C VAL A 239 13.53 -14.91 -13.22
N VAL A 240 12.61 -15.17 -12.30
CA VAL A 240 11.38 -15.93 -12.59
C VAL A 240 10.15 -15.03 -12.57
N ALA A 241 9.77 -14.47 -11.43
CA ALA A 241 8.55 -13.69 -11.32
C ALA A 241 8.72 -12.44 -10.44
N GLY A 242 7.92 -11.42 -10.71
CA GLY A 242 7.79 -10.30 -9.77
C GLY A 242 7.05 -10.75 -8.52
N LEU A 243 5.83 -11.29 -8.69
CA LEU A 243 4.96 -11.76 -7.62
C LEU A 243 4.36 -13.12 -7.97
N THR A 244 4.37 -14.05 -7.01
CA THR A 244 3.77 -15.37 -7.14
C THR A 244 2.82 -15.65 -5.97
N LEU A 245 1.61 -16.17 -6.25
CA LEU A 245 0.65 -16.69 -5.28
C LEU A 245 0.30 -18.13 -5.66
N MET A 246 0.47 -19.05 -4.71
CA MET A 246 0.22 -20.48 -4.94
C MET A 246 -0.46 -21.13 -3.72
N GLU A 247 -1.04 -22.32 -3.95
CA GLU A 247 -1.47 -23.22 -2.89
C GLU A 247 -2.45 -22.55 -1.91
N GLU A 248 -3.63 -22.17 -2.45
CA GLU A 248 -4.74 -21.57 -1.69
C GLU A 248 -4.43 -20.16 -1.11
N SER A 249 -3.41 -19.45 -1.64
CA SER A 249 -3.10 -18.08 -1.23
C SER A 249 -4.03 -17.07 -1.92
N GLY A 250 -5.30 -17.06 -1.48
CA GLY A 250 -6.39 -16.25 -2.01
C GLY A 250 -6.68 -14.98 -1.21
N GLU A 251 -7.70 -14.23 -1.64
CA GLU A 251 -8.26 -13.06 -0.94
C GLU A 251 -7.25 -11.93 -0.65
N ASN A 252 -6.10 -11.92 -1.30
CA ASN A 252 -5.11 -10.86 -1.16
C ASN A 252 -5.48 -9.63 -2.02
N THR A 253 -5.06 -8.45 -1.57
CA THR A 253 -5.16 -7.21 -2.34
C THR A 253 -3.77 -6.79 -2.83
N ILE A 254 -3.62 -6.70 -4.15
CA ILE A 254 -2.36 -6.35 -4.83
C ILE A 254 -2.59 -5.03 -5.55
N SER A 255 -2.02 -3.93 -5.06
CA SER A 255 -2.36 -2.60 -5.56
C SER A 255 -1.17 -1.64 -5.66
N GLY A 256 -1.11 -0.88 -6.75
CA GLY A 256 -0.12 0.19 -6.92
C GLY A 256 1.34 -0.30 -7.05
N ASN A 257 1.57 -1.59 -7.28
CA ASN A 257 2.92 -2.13 -7.38
C ASN A 257 3.51 -1.88 -8.76
N VAL A 258 4.83 -1.70 -8.82
CA VAL A 258 5.63 -1.69 -10.05
C VAL A 258 6.24 -3.08 -10.20
N ILE A 259 5.82 -3.81 -11.24
CA ILE A 259 6.22 -5.19 -11.51
C ILE A 259 6.71 -5.24 -12.96
N ARG A 260 8.03 -5.17 -13.17
CA ARG A 260 8.54 -5.09 -14.54
C ARG A 260 9.84 -5.83 -14.76
N SER A 261 10.10 -6.14 -16.03
CA SER A 261 11.36 -6.76 -16.47
C SER A 261 11.68 -8.06 -15.72
N ASN A 262 10.63 -8.82 -15.34
CA ASN A 262 10.82 -10.12 -14.70
C ASN A 262 10.89 -11.22 -15.80
N GLY A 263 11.72 -12.24 -15.57
CA GLY A 263 12.11 -13.17 -16.63
C GLY A 263 10.94 -13.95 -17.24
N ARG A 264 10.07 -14.53 -16.42
CA ARG A 264 8.95 -15.34 -16.91
C ARG A 264 7.60 -14.67 -16.69
N TYR A 265 7.29 -14.27 -15.46
CA TYR A 265 6.00 -13.70 -15.12
C TYR A 265 6.15 -12.35 -14.41
N GLY A 266 5.34 -11.38 -14.80
CA GLY A 266 5.11 -10.23 -13.94
C GLY A 266 4.41 -10.67 -12.68
N LEU A 267 3.17 -11.16 -12.81
CA LEU A 267 2.33 -11.71 -11.75
C LEU A 267 1.88 -13.13 -12.12
N GLN A 268 2.02 -14.08 -11.19
CA GLN A 268 1.57 -15.46 -11.34
C GLN A 268 0.65 -15.86 -10.19
N ILE A 269 -0.55 -16.40 -10.51
CA ILE A 269 -1.51 -16.91 -9.51
C ILE A 269 -1.97 -18.30 -9.93
N GLN A 270 -1.70 -19.30 -9.08
CA GLN A 270 -1.96 -20.71 -9.37
C GLN A 270 -2.56 -21.46 -8.18
N SER A 271 -2.90 -22.73 -8.42
CA SER A 271 -3.22 -23.72 -7.38
C SER A 271 -4.29 -23.25 -6.40
N ARG A 272 -5.48 -22.90 -6.92
CA ARG A 272 -6.65 -22.48 -6.13
C ARG A 272 -6.43 -21.22 -5.28
N SER A 273 -5.54 -20.34 -5.69
CA SER A 273 -5.34 -19.03 -5.05
C SER A 273 -6.40 -18.05 -5.57
N ASP A 274 -7.63 -18.25 -5.14
CA ASP A 274 -8.82 -17.59 -5.65
C ASP A 274 -9.15 -16.27 -4.93
N GLY A 275 -9.98 -15.43 -5.53
CA GLY A 275 -10.56 -14.26 -4.84
C GLY A 275 -9.64 -13.05 -4.68
N ASN A 276 -8.43 -13.06 -5.25
CA ASN A 276 -7.53 -11.93 -5.15
C ASN A 276 -8.03 -10.70 -5.93
N THR A 277 -7.67 -9.51 -5.45
CA THR A 277 -7.99 -8.23 -6.10
C THR A 277 -6.69 -7.57 -6.57
N ILE A 278 -6.52 -7.47 -7.90
CA ILE A 278 -5.33 -6.94 -8.56
C ILE A 278 -5.70 -5.62 -9.23
N ILE A 279 -5.29 -4.49 -8.65
CA ILE A 279 -5.73 -3.16 -9.08
C ILE A 279 -4.59 -2.13 -9.11
N HIS A 280 -4.62 -1.26 -10.12
CA HIS A 280 -3.71 -0.11 -10.22
C HIS A 280 -2.22 -0.46 -10.22
N ASN A 281 -1.84 -1.68 -10.62
CA ASN A 281 -0.45 -2.07 -10.77
C ASN A 281 0.09 -1.67 -12.16
N ASN A 282 1.39 -1.42 -12.24
CA ASN A 282 2.10 -1.27 -13.51
C ASN A 282 2.89 -2.55 -13.76
N ILE A 283 2.44 -3.35 -14.74
CA ILE A 283 2.99 -4.69 -15.03
C ILE A 283 3.53 -4.68 -16.46
N SER A 284 4.86 -4.77 -16.63
CA SER A 284 5.45 -4.62 -17.96
C SER A 284 6.72 -5.43 -18.17
N ASP A 285 7.13 -5.53 -19.43
CA ASP A 285 8.44 -6.01 -19.87
C ASP A 285 8.80 -7.43 -19.39
N SER A 286 7.82 -8.32 -19.26
CA SER A 286 7.99 -9.71 -18.86
C SER A 286 7.60 -10.66 -20.00
N GLN A 287 7.97 -11.95 -19.93
CA GLN A 287 7.50 -12.93 -20.92
C GLN A 287 5.97 -13.03 -20.90
N THR A 288 5.36 -13.11 -19.72
CA THR A 288 3.91 -13.02 -19.52
C THR A 288 3.64 -11.98 -18.42
N GLY A 289 2.83 -10.98 -18.71
CA GLY A 289 2.48 -9.95 -17.75
C GLY A 289 1.72 -10.53 -16.57
N ILE A 290 0.54 -11.11 -16.81
CA ILE A 290 -0.28 -11.77 -15.79
C ILE A 290 -0.60 -13.20 -16.23
N PHE A 291 -0.29 -14.19 -15.39
CA PHE A 291 -0.61 -15.59 -15.60
C PHE A 291 -1.55 -16.10 -14.49
N LEU A 292 -2.72 -16.64 -14.87
CA LEU A 292 -3.74 -17.12 -13.94
C LEU A 292 -4.17 -18.56 -14.26
N GLU A 293 -4.03 -19.46 -13.29
CA GLU A 293 -4.68 -20.79 -13.31
C GLU A 293 -5.76 -20.90 -12.22
N SER A 294 -5.92 -19.88 -11.40
CA SER A 294 -6.92 -19.75 -10.35
C SER A 294 -8.12 -18.95 -10.85
N SER A 295 -9.22 -18.98 -10.10
CA SER A 295 -10.50 -18.37 -10.48
C SER A 295 -10.93 -17.27 -9.52
N ASN A 296 -12.04 -16.60 -9.82
CA ASN A 296 -12.69 -15.59 -8.98
C ASN A 296 -11.83 -14.36 -8.65
N ASN A 297 -10.69 -14.15 -9.34
CA ASN A 297 -9.88 -12.98 -9.16
C ASN A 297 -10.48 -11.76 -9.90
N LYS A 298 -10.22 -10.56 -9.40
CA LYS A 298 -10.68 -9.28 -9.94
C LYS A 298 -9.47 -8.47 -10.41
N ILE A 299 -9.39 -8.18 -11.71
CA ILE A 299 -8.24 -7.54 -12.33
C ILE A 299 -8.71 -6.30 -13.10
N TYR A 300 -8.48 -5.09 -12.57
CA TYR A 300 -8.90 -3.86 -13.24
C TYR A 300 -8.08 -2.64 -12.80
N GLY A 301 -8.05 -1.61 -13.64
CA GLY A 301 -7.29 -0.39 -13.40
C GLY A 301 -5.78 -0.58 -13.48
N ASN A 302 -5.28 -1.74 -13.92
CA ASN A 302 -3.85 -1.97 -14.10
C ASN A 302 -3.38 -1.44 -15.45
N ARG A 303 -2.11 -1.04 -15.51
CA ARG A 303 -1.40 -0.87 -16.78
C ARG A 303 -0.65 -2.18 -17.06
N ILE A 304 -1.00 -2.85 -18.16
CA ILE A 304 -0.37 -4.10 -18.60
C ILE A 304 0.25 -3.80 -19.97
N ALA A 305 1.57 -3.77 -20.04
CA ALA A 305 2.22 -3.19 -21.19
C ALA A 305 3.53 -3.90 -21.57
N ASP A 306 3.80 -3.96 -22.86
CA ASP A 306 5.10 -4.33 -23.40
C ASP A 306 5.58 -5.73 -22.95
N ASN A 307 4.67 -6.61 -22.53
CA ASN A 307 4.94 -8.01 -22.26
C ASN A 307 4.84 -8.80 -23.57
N VAL A 308 5.54 -9.92 -23.68
CA VAL A 308 5.41 -10.79 -24.89
C VAL A 308 3.99 -11.36 -24.98
N ILE A 309 3.42 -11.75 -23.83
CA ILE A 309 2.01 -12.11 -23.67
C ILE A 309 1.48 -11.21 -22.53
N GLN A 310 0.50 -10.35 -22.86
CA GLN A 310 -0.01 -9.41 -21.85
C GLN A 310 -0.69 -10.15 -20.68
N ALA A 311 -1.54 -11.15 -21.02
CA ALA A 311 -2.20 -11.98 -20.04
C ALA A 311 -2.48 -13.38 -20.59
N ASP A 312 -2.35 -14.41 -19.75
CA ASP A 312 -2.78 -15.79 -20.01
C ASP A 312 -3.69 -16.21 -18.84
N ASP A 313 -4.99 -16.28 -19.10
CA ASP A 313 -6.01 -16.64 -18.11
C ASP A 313 -6.62 -17.99 -18.46
N ARG A 314 -6.38 -18.97 -17.61
CA ARG A 314 -6.90 -20.34 -17.72
C ARG A 314 -8.02 -20.64 -16.72
N GLY A 315 -8.36 -19.67 -15.89
CA GLY A 315 -9.44 -19.74 -14.91
C GLY A 315 -10.71 -19.01 -15.36
N ILE A 316 -11.53 -18.69 -14.37
CA ILE A 316 -12.75 -17.88 -14.54
C ILE A 316 -12.56 -16.61 -13.70
N ASN A 317 -12.03 -15.57 -14.33
CA ASN A 317 -11.66 -14.32 -13.66
C ASN A 317 -12.40 -13.12 -14.26
N ARG A 318 -12.46 -12.02 -13.52
CA ARG A 318 -13.10 -10.78 -13.95
C ARG A 318 -12.03 -9.72 -14.26
N TRP A 319 -11.94 -9.32 -15.53
CA TRP A 319 -10.93 -8.38 -16.02
C TRP A 319 -11.39 -6.93 -16.09
N ASN A 320 -12.58 -6.64 -15.62
CA ASN A 320 -13.08 -5.27 -15.46
C ASN A 320 -13.96 -5.15 -14.22
N ALA A 321 -14.04 -3.95 -13.67
CA ALA A 321 -15.07 -3.57 -12.72
C ALA A 321 -16.35 -3.15 -13.47
N GLN A 322 -17.41 -2.86 -12.72
CA GLN A 322 -18.61 -2.28 -13.32
C GLN A 322 -18.34 -0.87 -13.85
N TYR A 323 -18.98 -0.53 -14.97
CA TYR A 323 -18.96 0.83 -15.51
C TYR A 323 -19.37 1.85 -14.43
N PRO A 324 -18.70 3.00 -14.32
CA PRO A 324 -17.59 3.51 -15.11
C PRO A 324 -16.20 3.24 -14.50
N LYS A 325 -16.01 2.27 -13.63
CA LYS A 325 -14.68 1.96 -13.08
C LYS A 325 -13.72 1.37 -14.12
N GLY A 326 -14.26 0.68 -15.12
CA GLY A 326 -13.55 0.18 -16.27
C GLY A 326 -12.68 -1.05 -16.03
N GLY A 327 -11.91 -1.39 -17.03
CA GLY A 327 -10.99 -2.51 -17.08
C GLY A 327 -9.54 -2.09 -16.89
N ASN A 328 -8.65 -2.55 -17.75
CA ASN A 328 -7.21 -2.32 -17.71
C ASN A 328 -6.73 -1.52 -18.92
N LEU A 329 -5.58 -0.90 -18.80
CA LEU A 329 -4.86 -0.29 -19.89
C LEU A 329 -3.89 -1.31 -20.49
N TRP A 330 -4.07 -1.61 -21.79
CA TRP A 330 -3.28 -2.58 -22.55
C TRP A 330 -2.44 -1.86 -23.59
N SER A 331 -1.13 -2.11 -23.67
CA SER A 331 -0.27 -1.40 -24.63
C SER A 331 -0.53 -1.78 -26.08
N ASP A 332 -1.11 -2.93 -26.33
CA ASP A 332 -1.44 -3.48 -27.64
C ASP A 332 -2.92 -3.35 -28.01
N TYR A 333 -3.71 -2.60 -27.23
CA TYR A 333 -5.08 -2.26 -27.57
C TYR A 333 -5.16 -0.94 -28.35
N HIS A 334 -5.80 -0.99 -29.51
CA HIS A 334 -5.92 0.14 -30.45
C HIS A 334 -7.38 0.45 -30.83
N GLY A 335 -8.34 0.13 -29.96
CA GLY A 335 -9.75 0.40 -30.18
C GLY A 335 -10.09 1.90 -30.21
N GLN A 336 -11.30 2.20 -30.65
CA GLN A 336 -11.85 3.56 -30.70
C GLN A 336 -12.65 3.87 -29.44
N ASP A 337 -12.91 5.15 -29.18
CA ASP A 337 -13.77 5.66 -28.11
C ASP A 337 -14.72 6.68 -28.75
N GLU A 338 -15.79 6.18 -29.33
CA GLU A 338 -16.85 6.98 -29.96
C GLU A 338 -18.19 6.74 -29.28
N MET A 339 -18.29 5.68 -28.47
CA MET A 339 -19.47 5.31 -27.71
C MET A 339 -19.23 5.45 -26.21
N GLN A 340 -20.28 5.43 -25.43
CA GLN A 340 -20.24 5.54 -23.98
C GLN A 340 -21.36 4.73 -23.30
N GLY A 341 -21.25 4.56 -21.99
CA GLY A 341 -22.24 3.91 -21.17
C GLY A 341 -21.96 2.42 -20.95
N PRO A 342 -22.76 1.74 -20.11
CA PRO A 342 -22.53 0.33 -19.76
C PRO A 342 -22.54 -0.65 -20.93
N GLY A 343 -23.29 -0.34 -21.99
CA GLY A 343 -23.38 -1.14 -23.23
C GLY A 343 -22.44 -0.67 -24.33
N GLN A 344 -21.75 0.48 -24.17
CA GLN A 344 -21.01 1.15 -25.24
C GLN A 344 -21.89 1.36 -26.49
N GLU A 345 -23.13 1.85 -26.31
CA GLU A 345 -24.13 1.97 -27.36
C GLU A 345 -24.56 3.42 -27.61
N ALA A 346 -24.38 4.30 -26.61
CA ALA A 346 -24.71 5.71 -26.75
C ALA A 346 -23.53 6.48 -27.38
N PRO A 347 -23.76 7.40 -28.36
CA PRO A 347 -22.68 8.23 -28.86
C PRO A 347 -22.01 9.08 -27.79
N GLY A 348 -20.67 9.11 -27.77
CA GLY A 348 -19.88 9.91 -26.83
C GLY A 348 -18.61 9.20 -26.39
N LYS A 349 -17.68 9.96 -25.80
CA LYS A 349 -16.39 9.45 -25.32
C LYS A 349 -16.37 9.33 -23.81
N ASP A 350 -16.00 8.18 -23.29
CA ASP A 350 -15.91 7.92 -21.84
C ASP A 350 -14.53 7.42 -21.36
N GLY A 351 -13.59 7.25 -22.31
CA GLY A 351 -12.21 6.84 -22.03
C GLY A 351 -12.00 5.33 -22.06
N PHE A 352 -13.05 4.58 -22.44
CA PHE A 352 -12.96 3.14 -22.68
C PHE A 352 -13.05 2.85 -24.19
N GLY A 353 -12.48 1.73 -24.60
CA GLY A 353 -12.68 1.27 -25.96
C GLY A 353 -14.08 0.72 -26.15
N ASP A 354 -14.67 1.03 -27.32
CA ASP A 354 -16.00 0.57 -27.71
C ASP A 354 -16.07 -0.96 -27.86
N GLU A 355 -14.95 -1.59 -28.17
CA GLU A 355 -14.81 -3.02 -28.27
C GLU A 355 -14.00 -3.61 -27.11
N PRO A 356 -14.37 -4.79 -26.60
CA PRO A 356 -13.62 -5.44 -25.52
C PRO A 356 -12.20 -5.84 -25.97
N TYR A 357 -11.24 -5.79 -25.05
CA TYR A 357 -9.94 -6.44 -25.23
C TYR A 357 -10.07 -7.95 -24.97
N LEU A 358 -9.68 -8.76 -25.95
CA LEU A 358 -9.76 -10.23 -25.86
C LEU A 358 -8.47 -10.81 -25.30
N ILE A 359 -8.54 -11.41 -24.11
CA ILE A 359 -7.45 -12.17 -23.51
C ILE A 359 -7.42 -13.59 -24.07
N SER A 360 -8.59 -14.16 -24.30
CA SER A 360 -8.78 -15.44 -25.00
C SER A 360 -10.10 -15.42 -25.79
N LYS A 361 -10.51 -16.52 -26.38
CA LYS A 361 -11.80 -16.63 -27.10
C LYS A 361 -13.01 -16.34 -26.21
N THR A 362 -12.91 -16.59 -24.91
CA THR A 362 -14.02 -16.50 -23.96
C THR A 362 -13.78 -15.51 -22.82
N VAL A 363 -12.53 -15.09 -22.60
CA VAL A 363 -12.14 -14.18 -21.54
C VAL A 363 -11.81 -12.81 -22.11
N LYS A 364 -12.43 -11.77 -21.58
CA LYS A 364 -12.28 -10.40 -22.08
C LYS A 364 -12.31 -9.38 -20.99
N ASP A 365 -11.65 -8.26 -21.24
CA ASP A 365 -11.84 -7.00 -20.54
C ASP A 365 -12.91 -6.20 -21.32
N GLN A 366 -14.06 -6.00 -20.71
CA GLN A 366 -15.21 -5.35 -21.38
C GLN A 366 -14.99 -3.84 -21.59
N TYR A 367 -14.18 -3.21 -20.78
CA TYR A 367 -13.97 -1.75 -20.78
C TYR A 367 -12.46 -1.44 -20.78
N PRO A 368 -11.71 -1.82 -21.84
CA PRO A 368 -10.29 -1.55 -21.91
C PRO A 368 -10.04 -0.05 -21.89
N ILE A 369 -9.11 0.39 -21.05
CA ILE A 369 -8.76 1.80 -20.91
C ILE A 369 -7.91 2.23 -22.10
N LEU A 370 -8.30 3.29 -22.79
CA LEU A 370 -7.49 3.90 -23.81
C LEU A 370 -6.39 4.78 -23.20
N GLY A 371 -5.24 4.90 -23.85
CA GLY A 371 -4.04 5.59 -23.35
C GLY A 371 -4.17 7.11 -23.16
N GLY A 372 -5.39 7.66 -23.31
CA GLY A 372 -5.77 8.98 -22.84
C GLY A 372 -6.21 8.92 -21.34
N GLN A 373 -6.35 10.06 -20.70
CA GLN A 373 -6.85 10.07 -19.32
C GLN A 373 -8.31 9.58 -19.31
N VAL A 374 -8.55 8.44 -18.66
CA VAL A 374 -9.92 7.98 -18.37
C VAL A 374 -10.63 9.06 -17.55
N LYS A 375 -11.78 9.50 -18.02
CA LYS A 375 -12.57 10.48 -17.28
C LYS A 375 -12.87 9.94 -15.88
N GLN A 376 -12.35 10.60 -14.87
CA GLN A 376 -12.58 10.20 -13.47
C GLN A 376 -13.98 10.58 -12.99
N ILE A 377 -14.58 11.58 -13.66
CA ILE A 377 -15.92 12.08 -13.42
C ILE A 377 -16.62 12.15 -14.78
N VAL A 378 -17.82 11.58 -14.87
CA VAL A 378 -18.65 11.52 -16.10
C VAL A 378 -20.01 12.14 -15.84
N ILE A 379 -20.52 12.93 -16.78
CA ILE A 379 -21.91 13.42 -16.77
C ILE A 379 -22.77 12.42 -17.54
N LEU A 380 -23.68 11.76 -16.86
CA LEU A 380 -24.62 10.80 -17.48
C LEU A 380 -25.85 11.49 -18.09
N THR A 381 -26.37 12.52 -17.41
CA THR A 381 -27.45 13.38 -17.92
C THR A 381 -27.26 14.81 -17.46
N LYS A 382 -27.71 15.76 -18.28
CA LYS A 382 -27.69 17.18 -17.96
C LYS A 382 -28.95 17.85 -18.48
N GLU A 383 -29.53 18.75 -17.66
CA GLU A 383 -30.69 19.55 -17.98
C GLU A 383 -30.46 20.98 -17.49
N MET A 384 -30.89 21.95 -18.29
CA MET A 384 -30.85 23.35 -17.95
C MET A 384 -32.14 24.00 -18.47
N THR A 385 -32.88 24.66 -17.59
CA THR A 385 -34.18 25.23 -17.92
C THR A 385 -34.41 26.55 -17.13
N PRO A 386 -34.85 27.66 -17.78
CA PRO A 386 -35.05 27.84 -19.22
C PRO A 386 -33.74 28.17 -19.97
N SER A 387 -33.74 28.01 -21.29
CA SER A 387 -32.63 28.45 -22.17
C SER A 387 -32.66 29.96 -22.48
N GLU A 388 -33.77 30.63 -22.20
CA GLU A 388 -33.90 32.09 -22.24
C GLU A 388 -34.44 32.58 -20.89
N ALA A 389 -33.75 33.54 -20.29
CA ALA A 389 -34.09 34.12 -18.98
C ALA A 389 -33.97 35.65 -19.03
N ARG A 390 -34.68 36.37 -18.14
CA ARG A 390 -34.48 37.81 -17.93
C ARG A 390 -33.46 38.05 -16.85
N VAL A 391 -32.80 39.17 -16.86
CA VAL A 391 -31.94 39.58 -15.72
C VAL A 391 -32.72 39.46 -14.41
N GLY A 392 -32.22 38.66 -13.48
CA GLY A 392 -32.85 38.36 -12.18
C GLY A 392 -33.66 37.07 -12.13
N ASP A 393 -33.90 36.41 -13.25
CA ASP A 393 -34.55 35.10 -13.26
C ASP A 393 -33.55 34.01 -12.82
N ALA A 394 -34.10 32.87 -12.41
CA ALA A 394 -33.30 31.68 -12.08
C ALA A 394 -33.34 30.64 -13.23
N VAL A 395 -32.22 30.05 -13.52
CA VAL A 395 -32.07 28.92 -14.44
C VAL A 395 -31.83 27.65 -13.63
N ALA A 396 -32.76 26.72 -13.68
CA ALA A 396 -32.63 25.45 -13.00
C ALA A 396 -31.61 24.53 -13.72
N ILE A 397 -30.70 23.95 -12.98
CA ILE A 397 -29.69 23.00 -13.46
C ILE A 397 -29.88 21.70 -12.75
N LYS A 398 -29.89 20.59 -13.50
CA LYS A 398 -29.86 19.23 -13.01
C LYS A 398 -28.82 18.43 -13.78
N ALA A 399 -28.03 17.66 -13.08
CA ALA A 399 -27.05 16.78 -13.70
C ALA A 399 -26.92 15.47 -12.90
N LYS A 400 -26.89 14.35 -13.60
CA LYS A 400 -26.50 13.07 -13.03
C LYS A 400 -25.02 12.87 -13.31
N LEU A 401 -24.23 12.79 -12.24
CA LEU A 401 -22.80 12.60 -12.31
C LEU A 401 -22.44 11.24 -11.73
N GLN A 402 -21.50 10.59 -12.35
CA GLN A 402 -20.86 9.40 -11.82
C GLN A 402 -19.36 9.65 -11.68
N SER A 403 -18.79 9.32 -10.54
CA SER A 403 -17.37 9.49 -10.25
C SER A 403 -16.78 8.24 -9.63
N ARG A 404 -15.48 8.00 -9.88
CA ARG A 404 -14.73 6.92 -9.23
C ARG A 404 -14.53 7.15 -7.74
N HIS A 405 -14.55 8.40 -7.32
CA HIS A 405 -14.36 8.84 -5.94
C HIS A 405 -15.48 9.77 -5.51
N ASN A 406 -15.65 9.96 -4.20
CA ASN A 406 -16.67 10.88 -3.69
C ASN A 406 -16.49 12.29 -4.25
N LEU A 407 -17.56 12.86 -4.79
CA LEU A 407 -17.56 14.25 -5.25
C LEU A 407 -17.61 15.20 -4.03
N LEU A 408 -16.63 16.10 -3.94
CA LEU A 408 -16.54 17.09 -2.87
C LEU A 408 -17.30 18.37 -3.23
N GLN A 409 -17.29 18.74 -4.52
CA GLN A 409 -17.89 19.97 -5.00
C GLN A 409 -18.46 19.74 -6.39
N VAL A 410 -19.70 20.23 -6.60
CA VAL A 410 -20.32 20.35 -7.92
C VAL A 410 -20.91 21.75 -8.00
N SER A 411 -20.60 22.47 -9.08
CA SER A 411 -21.01 23.86 -9.26
C SER A 411 -21.22 24.18 -10.73
N ALA A 412 -21.92 25.30 -11.01
CA ALA A 412 -22.05 25.84 -12.35
C ALA A 412 -21.66 27.31 -12.37
N ARG A 413 -21.04 27.76 -13.47
CA ARG A 413 -20.61 29.15 -13.71
C ARG A 413 -20.98 29.57 -15.11
N ALA A 414 -21.18 30.89 -15.30
CA ALA A 414 -21.43 31.47 -16.61
C ALA A 414 -20.14 31.98 -17.24
N TYR A 415 -20.02 31.80 -18.55
CA TYR A 415 -18.91 32.29 -19.36
C TYR A 415 -19.47 33.04 -20.58
N GLN A 416 -18.85 34.15 -20.94
CA GLN A 416 -19.14 34.90 -22.18
C GLN A 416 -17.83 35.07 -22.95
N ASP A 417 -17.82 34.66 -24.20
CA ASP A 417 -16.63 34.70 -25.07
C ASP A 417 -15.38 34.09 -24.42
N GLY A 418 -15.58 33.00 -23.63
CA GLY A 418 -14.50 32.28 -22.94
C GLY A 418 -14.05 32.93 -21.60
N LEU A 419 -14.61 34.07 -21.22
CA LEU A 419 -14.31 34.74 -19.96
C LEU A 419 -15.38 34.43 -18.91
N GLU A 420 -14.96 34.15 -17.67
CA GLU A 420 -15.90 33.93 -16.56
C GLU A 420 -16.70 35.21 -16.23
N ALA A 421 -18.00 35.08 -16.30
CA ALA A 421 -18.92 36.14 -15.92
C ALA A 421 -19.31 36.05 -14.42
N GLN A 422 -19.88 37.13 -13.87
CA GLN A 422 -20.35 37.08 -12.49
C GLN A 422 -21.61 36.20 -12.40
N GLY A 423 -21.45 34.99 -11.83
CA GLY A 423 -22.53 34.05 -11.62
C GLY A 423 -22.00 32.68 -11.17
N TYR A 424 -22.48 32.23 -10.01
CA TYR A 424 -22.07 30.95 -9.42
C TYR A 424 -23.29 30.25 -8.83
N CYS A 425 -23.40 28.97 -9.06
CA CYS A 425 -24.40 28.11 -8.43
C CYS A 425 -23.73 26.84 -7.91
N ARG A 426 -23.87 26.56 -6.62
CA ARG A 426 -23.52 25.25 -6.08
C ARG A 426 -24.68 24.29 -6.32
N LEU A 427 -24.37 23.11 -6.87
CA LEU A 427 -25.36 22.04 -7.03
C LEU A 427 -25.26 21.09 -5.85
N VAL A 428 -26.42 20.71 -5.32
CA VAL A 428 -26.55 19.82 -4.16
C VAL A 428 -27.14 18.48 -4.60
N LEU A 429 -26.63 17.39 -4.09
CA LEU A 429 -27.13 16.05 -4.38
C LEU A 429 -28.52 15.87 -3.74
N SER A 430 -29.50 15.51 -4.54
CA SER A 430 -30.88 15.20 -4.14
C SER A 430 -31.33 13.94 -4.88
N GLY A 431 -31.45 12.84 -4.15
CA GLY A 431 -31.58 11.51 -4.76
C GLY A 431 -30.27 11.13 -5.50
N ASP A 432 -30.38 10.91 -6.81
CA ASP A 432 -29.25 10.58 -7.68
C ASP A 432 -28.83 11.74 -8.63
N LEU A 433 -29.41 12.94 -8.43
CA LEU A 433 -29.17 14.12 -9.23
C LEU A 433 -28.53 15.23 -8.42
N TYR A 434 -27.52 15.90 -8.99
CA TYR A 434 -27.02 17.19 -8.55
C TYR A 434 -27.91 18.27 -9.13
N GLN A 435 -28.48 19.12 -8.28
CA GLN A 435 -29.41 20.19 -8.71
C GLN A 435 -29.19 21.51 -7.99
N GLY A 436 -29.48 22.57 -8.68
CA GLY A 436 -29.38 23.94 -8.18
C GLY A 436 -30.07 24.95 -9.11
N ALA A 437 -30.14 26.19 -8.66
CA ALA A 437 -30.69 27.28 -9.44
C ALA A 437 -29.58 28.35 -9.64
N PHE A 438 -29.24 28.60 -10.88
CA PHE A 438 -28.29 29.64 -11.28
C PHE A 438 -29.03 30.99 -11.44
N SER A 439 -28.60 32.02 -10.73
CA SER A 439 -29.21 33.34 -10.80
C SER A 439 -28.59 34.18 -11.92
N THR A 440 -29.40 34.77 -12.78
CA THR A 440 -28.98 35.72 -13.82
C THR A 440 -28.89 37.17 -13.35
N ALA A 441 -29.08 37.43 -12.04
CA ALA A 441 -29.19 38.79 -11.49
C ALA A 441 -27.93 39.65 -11.68
N LEU A 442 -26.78 39.03 -11.83
CA LEU A 442 -25.49 39.69 -12.01
C LEU A 442 -24.99 39.63 -13.46
N LEU A 443 -25.82 39.13 -14.39
CA LEU A 443 -25.45 39.03 -15.80
C LEU A 443 -26.08 40.21 -16.59
N GLU A 444 -25.30 40.75 -17.48
CA GLU A 444 -25.81 41.71 -18.49
C GLU A 444 -26.60 40.94 -19.57
N PRO A 445 -27.48 41.65 -20.33
CA PRO A 445 -28.14 41.03 -21.47
C PRO A 445 -27.13 40.50 -22.49
N GLY A 446 -27.20 39.18 -22.82
CA GLY A 446 -26.23 38.52 -23.69
C GLY A 446 -26.45 37.01 -23.74
N ARG A 447 -25.53 36.31 -24.38
CA ARG A 447 -25.48 34.83 -24.42
C ARG A 447 -24.36 34.36 -23.55
N TYR A 448 -24.60 33.32 -22.74
CA TYR A 448 -23.67 32.79 -21.78
C TYR A 448 -23.63 31.26 -21.87
N ASP A 449 -22.43 30.70 -21.99
CA ASP A 449 -22.21 29.29 -21.76
C ASP A 449 -22.25 29.00 -20.27
N ILE A 450 -23.06 28.03 -19.87
CA ILE A 450 -23.11 27.58 -18.48
C ILE A 450 -22.21 26.33 -18.39
N VAL A 451 -21.13 26.45 -17.63
CA VAL A 451 -20.12 25.38 -17.44
C VAL A 451 -20.32 24.76 -16.08
N LEU A 452 -20.51 23.43 -16.05
CA LEU A 452 -20.49 22.63 -14.83
C LEU A 452 -19.06 22.29 -14.49
N SER A 453 -18.70 22.50 -13.23
CA SER A 453 -17.44 22.04 -12.65
C SER A 453 -17.70 21.04 -11.53
N ALA A 454 -17.03 19.92 -11.54
CA ALA A 454 -17.09 18.93 -10.48
C ALA A 454 -15.67 18.52 -10.04
N LYS A 455 -15.47 18.40 -8.72
CA LYS A 455 -14.19 18.00 -8.12
C LYS A 455 -14.39 16.85 -7.16
N ASP A 456 -13.57 15.82 -7.26
CA ASP A 456 -13.62 14.67 -6.37
C ASP A 456 -12.60 14.72 -5.21
N ALA A 457 -12.67 13.72 -4.32
CA ALA A 457 -11.84 13.63 -3.11
C ALA A 457 -10.34 13.41 -3.40
N ARG A 458 -9.97 13.08 -4.63
CA ARG A 458 -8.57 12.94 -5.07
C ARG A 458 -8.05 14.14 -5.86
N GLY A 459 -8.91 15.18 -6.05
CA GLY A 459 -8.54 16.40 -6.74
C GLY A 459 -8.74 16.34 -8.26
N TYR A 460 -9.33 15.28 -8.81
CA TYR A 460 -9.74 15.28 -10.23
C TYR A 460 -10.86 16.27 -10.46
N GLU A 461 -10.74 17.04 -11.54
CA GLU A 461 -11.70 18.07 -11.90
C GLU A 461 -12.28 17.79 -13.27
N LEU A 462 -13.60 17.93 -13.39
CA LEU A 462 -14.33 17.97 -14.65
C LEU A 462 -14.84 19.39 -14.88
N GLN A 463 -14.69 19.90 -16.10
CA GLN A 463 -15.39 21.09 -16.57
C GLN A 463 -16.06 20.76 -17.91
N GLU A 464 -17.36 20.98 -18.00
CA GLU A 464 -18.14 20.70 -19.21
C GLU A 464 -19.26 21.71 -19.40
N THR A 465 -19.42 22.22 -20.61
CA THR A 465 -20.51 23.12 -20.96
C THR A 465 -21.84 22.36 -20.95
N LEU A 466 -22.75 22.81 -20.10
CA LEU A 466 -24.11 22.27 -20.02
C LEU A 466 -25.00 22.72 -21.17
N GLY A 467 -24.84 23.96 -21.59
CA GLY A 467 -25.61 24.60 -22.65
C GLY A 467 -25.46 26.10 -22.61
N GLU A 468 -26.12 26.81 -23.54
CA GLU A 468 -26.17 28.27 -23.63
C GLU A 468 -27.45 28.79 -22.99
N VAL A 469 -27.35 29.89 -22.26
CA VAL A 469 -28.51 30.67 -21.78
C VAL A 469 -28.46 32.08 -22.40
N LYS A 470 -29.60 32.52 -22.95
CA LYS A 470 -29.77 33.87 -23.45
C LYS A 470 -30.43 34.72 -22.36
N VAL A 471 -29.72 35.71 -21.86
CA VAL A 471 -30.20 36.66 -20.87
C VAL A 471 -30.74 37.92 -21.58
N THR A 472 -31.95 38.31 -21.24
CA THR A 472 -32.62 39.51 -21.82
C THR A 472 -32.85 40.54 -20.74
N SER A 473 -32.95 41.82 -21.14
CA SER A 473 -33.22 42.92 -20.21
C SER A 473 -34.56 42.74 -19.50
N ARG A 474 -34.69 43.22 -18.26
CA ARG A 474 -36.01 43.43 -17.62
C ARG A 474 -36.81 44.38 -18.47
N ARG A 475 -38.09 44.09 -18.75
CA ARG A 475 -38.98 45.07 -19.33
C ARG A 475 -39.05 46.29 -18.38
N GLY A 476 -38.55 47.44 -18.83
CA GLY A 476 -38.79 48.69 -18.14
C GLY A 476 -40.29 48.86 -18.00
N PHE A 477 -40.75 49.30 -16.82
CA PHE A 477 -42.09 49.84 -16.71
C PHE A 477 -42.13 50.98 -17.67
N ALA A 478 -43.00 50.94 -18.70
CA ALA A 478 -43.34 52.07 -19.51
C ALA A 478 -43.95 53.05 -18.55
N SER A 479 -43.25 54.17 -18.28
CA SER A 479 -43.81 55.29 -17.56
C SER A 479 -44.94 55.87 -18.45
N SER A 480 -46.17 55.64 -18.01
CA SER A 480 -47.36 56.39 -18.50
C SER A 480 -47.39 57.80 -17.90
#